data_896a71d2b0dbe1ebda05441ecb6d2d6e
#
_entry.id   896a71d2b0dbe1ebda05441ecb6d2d6e
#
_cell.length_a   1.000
_cell.length_b   1.000
_cell.length_c   1.000
_cell.angle_alpha   90.00
_cell.angle_beta   90.00
_cell.angle_gamma   90.00
#
_symmetry.space_group_name_H-M   'P 1'
#
loop_
_entity.id
_entity.type
_entity.pdbx_description
1 polymer ?
#
loop_
_entity_poly.entity_id
_entity_poly.type
_entity_poly.pdbx_seq_one_letter_code
_entity_poly.pdbx_strand_id
1 'polypeptide(L)'
;MYSSIEESSRKEVIRKCYWPLFKLADMGIPIGIEAPAVTLEIINKLDPDWVVSLSQYISDDKIEFIGSGYSQIIGPLVPAKVNEWNQELGLEHYKKLLGGSIPKIALVNEMAYSGGIVEHYVNAGYEGLIMEWNNPRSAHPEWENEWRYFPQKAKGKNGETIPLIWADSIAFQKYQ
;
A
#
# COMPACT_ATOMS: atom_id res chain seq x y z
N MET A 1 1.84 -11.61 -0.95
CA MET A 1 2.94 -12.59 -1.04
C MET A 1 3.19 -12.84 -2.50
N TYR A 2 4.41 -12.61 -2.96
CA TYR A 2 4.73 -12.64 -4.39
C TYR A 2 4.54 -14.03 -5.01
N SER A 3 4.13 -14.06 -6.26
CA SER A 3 3.98 -15.29 -7.04
C SER A 3 5.28 -16.11 -7.17
N SER A 4 6.43 -15.45 -6.94
CA SER A 4 7.75 -16.07 -6.94
C SER A 4 8.10 -16.88 -5.69
N ILE A 5 7.28 -16.83 -4.63
CA ILE A 5 7.53 -17.59 -3.42
C ILE A 5 6.74 -18.90 -3.46
N GLU A 6 7.44 -20.02 -3.48
CA GLU A 6 6.87 -21.35 -3.38
C GLU A 6 5.90 -21.46 -2.19
N GLU A 7 4.77 -22.13 -2.37
CA GLU A 7 3.75 -22.26 -1.32
C GLU A 7 4.31 -22.89 -0.04
N SER A 8 5.17 -23.90 -0.20
CA SER A 8 5.85 -24.57 0.91
C SER A 8 6.72 -23.64 1.76
N SER A 9 7.24 -22.56 1.17
CA SER A 9 8.13 -21.60 1.81
C SER A 9 7.40 -20.43 2.47
N ARG A 10 6.10 -20.24 2.21
CA ARG A 10 5.36 -19.04 2.64
C ARG A 10 5.29 -18.89 4.17
N LYS A 11 5.10 -20.00 4.91
CA LYS A 11 5.13 -19.98 6.39
C LYS A 11 6.47 -19.48 6.93
N GLU A 12 7.57 -19.93 6.32
CA GLU A 12 8.90 -19.52 6.74
C GLU A 12 9.17 -18.06 6.45
N VAL A 13 8.67 -17.55 5.31
CA VAL A 13 8.74 -16.11 4.97
C VAL A 13 7.98 -15.27 5.99
N ILE A 14 6.76 -15.67 6.41
CA ILE A 14 6.03 -14.96 7.45
C ILE A 14 6.86 -14.92 8.74
N ARG A 15 7.38 -16.07 9.17
CA ARG A 15 8.16 -16.17 10.40
C ARG A 15 9.46 -15.35 10.37
N LYS A 16 10.20 -15.37 9.24
CA LYS A 16 11.51 -14.73 9.12
C LYS A 16 11.46 -13.26 8.72
N CYS A 17 10.45 -12.86 7.96
CA CYS A 17 10.39 -11.53 7.36
C CYS A 17 9.27 -10.66 7.93
N TYR A 18 8.11 -11.24 8.27
CA TYR A 18 6.95 -10.44 8.68
C TYR A 18 6.88 -10.27 10.20
N TRP A 19 7.05 -11.34 10.98
CA TRP A 19 7.10 -11.24 12.44
C TRP A 19 8.15 -10.25 12.98
N PRO A 20 9.37 -10.17 12.41
CA PRO A 20 10.35 -9.19 12.86
C PRO A 20 9.95 -7.72 12.72
N LEU A 21 8.98 -7.38 11.86
CA LEU A 21 8.49 -6.01 11.70
C LEU A 21 7.87 -5.48 13.00
N PHE A 22 7.18 -6.32 13.76
CA PHE A 22 6.62 -5.93 15.06
C PHE A 22 7.69 -5.53 16.07
N LYS A 23 8.86 -6.17 16.02
CA LYS A 23 9.97 -5.79 16.90
C LYS A 23 10.48 -4.38 16.60
N LEU A 24 10.46 -3.97 15.34
CA LEU A 24 10.83 -2.59 14.96
C LEU A 24 9.81 -1.60 15.52
N ALA A 25 8.52 -1.91 15.42
CA ALA A 25 7.47 -1.08 16.01
C ALA A 25 7.60 -0.99 17.54
N ASP A 26 7.92 -2.09 18.23
CA ASP A 26 8.16 -2.10 19.68
C ASP A 26 9.40 -1.29 20.10
N MET A 27 10.36 -1.14 19.21
CA MET A 27 11.51 -0.25 19.40
C MET A 27 11.19 1.23 19.15
N GLY A 28 9.93 1.56 18.79
CA GLY A 28 9.49 2.92 18.49
C GLY A 28 9.93 3.41 17.11
N ILE A 29 10.32 2.50 16.21
CA ILE A 29 10.64 2.86 14.83
C ILE A 29 9.32 3.00 14.06
N PRO A 30 9.03 4.18 13.46
CA PRO A 30 7.82 4.36 12.64
C PRO A 30 7.87 3.44 11.43
N ILE A 31 6.86 2.59 11.28
CA ILE A 31 6.72 1.69 10.13
C ILE A 31 5.33 1.76 9.53
N GLY A 32 5.29 1.76 8.18
CA GLY A 32 4.11 1.46 7.40
C GLY A 32 4.20 0.04 6.83
N ILE A 33 3.11 -0.70 6.93
CA ILE A 33 2.99 -2.02 6.29
C ILE A 33 1.96 -1.93 5.18
N GLU A 34 2.39 -2.24 3.96
CA GLU A 34 1.52 -2.36 2.79
C GLU A 34 1.31 -3.83 2.44
N ALA A 35 0.07 -4.20 2.15
CA ALA A 35 -0.26 -5.49 1.55
C ALA A 35 -1.60 -5.44 0.82
N PRO A 36 -1.71 -6.02 -0.40
CA PRO A 36 -2.99 -6.31 -1.01
C PRO A 36 -3.82 -7.24 -0.11
N ALA A 37 -5.15 -7.08 -0.13
CA ALA A 37 -6.02 -7.85 0.76
C ALA A 37 -5.90 -9.36 0.56
N VAL A 38 -5.70 -9.83 -0.68
CA VAL A 38 -5.44 -11.25 -0.97
C VAL A 38 -4.19 -11.77 -0.26
N THR A 39 -3.18 -10.93 -0.09
CA THR A 39 -1.97 -11.31 0.68
C THR A 39 -2.29 -11.51 2.16
N LEU A 40 -3.08 -10.61 2.77
CA LEU A 40 -3.53 -10.78 4.15
C LEU A 40 -4.39 -12.03 4.32
N GLU A 41 -5.25 -12.37 3.37
CA GLU A 41 -6.02 -13.61 3.40
C GLU A 41 -5.13 -14.86 3.40
N ILE A 42 -4.09 -14.85 2.56
CA ILE A 42 -3.13 -15.94 2.51
C ILE A 42 -2.39 -16.05 3.85
N ILE A 43 -1.93 -14.93 4.41
CA ILE A 43 -1.26 -14.90 5.71
C ILE A 43 -2.21 -15.41 6.79
N ASN A 44 -3.46 -14.95 6.82
CA ASN A 44 -4.45 -15.36 7.80
C ASN A 44 -4.74 -16.88 7.76
N LYS A 45 -4.65 -17.51 6.59
CA LYS A 45 -4.78 -18.98 6.46
C LYS A 45 -3.55 -19.73 6.98
N LEU A 46 -2.36 -19.14 6.85
CA LEU A 46 -1.09 -19.79 7.19
C LEU A 46 -0.64 -19.51 8.62
N ASP A 47 -0.89 -18.31 9.11
CA ASP A 47 -0.49 -17.78 10.41
C ASP A 47 -1.48 -16.70 10.87
N PRO A 48 -2.66 -17.08 11.38
CA PRO A 48 -3.69 -16.13 11.79
C PRO A 48 -3.24 -15.22 12.92
N ASP A 49 -2.33 -15.68 13.79
CA ASP A 49 -1.81 -14.90 14.91
C ASP A 49 -1.06 -13.67 14.45
N TRP A 50 -0.40 -13.75 13.29
CA TRP A 50 0.27 -12.59 12.71
C TRP A 50 -0.75 -11.50 12.32
N VAL A 51 -1.89 -11.86 11.72
CA VAL A 51 -2.95 -10.90 11.32
C VAL A 51 -3.63 -10.29 12.53
N VAL A 52 -3.89 -11.09 13.57
CA VAL A 52 -4.42 -10.60 14.86
C VAL A 52 -3.44 -9.62 15.49
N SER A 53 -2.16 -9.95 15.53
CA SER A 53 -1.12 -9.04 16.02
C SER A 53 -1.06 -7.75 15.22
N LEU A 54 -1.07 -7.82 13.88
CA LEU A 54 -1.09 -6.64 13.02
C LEU A 54 -2.28 -5.72 13.35
N SER A 55 -3.47 -6.30 13.51
CA SER A 55 -4.68 -5.54 13.89
C SER A 55 -4.50 -4.82 15.23
N GLN A 56 -3.86 -5.46 16.21
CA GLN A 56 -3.57 -4.84 17.50
C GLN A 56 -2.56 -3.70 17.38
N TYR A 57 -1.45 -3.91 16.63
CA TYR A 57 -0.44 -2.86 16.41
C TYR A 57 -1.00 -1.64 15.68
N ILE A 58 -1.96 -1.84 14.77
CA ILE A 58 -2.70 -0.74 14.10
C ILE A 58 -3.57 -0.01 15.13
N SER A 59 -4.32 -0.74 15.96
CA SER A 59 -5.19 -0.16 16.99
C SER A 59 -4.41 0.62 18.06
N ASP A 60 -3.17 0.22 18.32
CA ASP A 60 -2.27 0.87 19.29
C ASP A 60 -1.46 2.02 18.67
N ASP A 61 -1.75 2.44 17.43
CA ASP A 61 -1.02 3.46 16.66
C ASP A 61 0.49 3.20 16.53
N LYS A 62 0.91 1.94 16.59
CA LYS A 62 2.32 1.53 16.45
C LYS A 62 2.72 1.25 15.00
N ILE A 63 1.75 0.90 14.15
CA ILE A 63 1.95 0.59 12.73
C ILE A 63 0.86 1.30 11.93
N GLU A 64 1.27 2.02 10.87
CA GLU A 64 0.35 2.50 9.84
C GLU A 64 0.12 1.40 8.82
N PHE A 65 -1.15 1.00 8.60
CA PHE A 65 -1.47 0.06 7.53
C PHE A 65 -1.82 0.82 6.25
N ILE A 66 -1.13 0.49 5.17
CA ILE A 66 -1.25 1.13 3.87
C ILE A 66 -2.02 0.19 2.94
N GLY A 67 -3.13 0.66 2.39
CA GLY A 67 -3.95 -0.11 1.46
C GLY A 67 -3.36 -0.14 0.05
N SER A 68 -3.71 -1.15 -0.73
CA SER A 68 -3.37 -1.25 -2.15
C SER A 68 -4.43 -2.00 -2.98
N GLY A 69 -5.64 -2.11 -2.44
CA GLY A 69 -6.74 -2.84 -3.06
C GLY A 69 -6.70 -4.35 -2.76
N TYR A 70 -7.56 -5.11 -3.43
CA TYR A 70 -7.67 -6.55 -3.21
C TYR A 70 -6.47 -7.31 -3.76
N SER A 71 -6.08 -7.00 -4.98
CA SER A 71 -4.89 -7.58 -5.62
C SER A 71 -4.06 -6.51 -6.31
N GLN A 72 -2.79 -6.84 -6.55
CA GLN A 72 -1.88 -5.97 -7.25
C GLN A 72 -2.24 -5.90 -8.74
N ILE A 73 -2.71 -4.74 -9.19
CA ILE A 73 -3.07 -4.46 -10.58
C ILE A 73 -2.34 -3.22 -11.08
N ILE A 74 -2.11 -3.13 -12.37
CA ILE A 74 -1.61 -1.90 -12.99
C ILE A 74 -2.84 -1.05 -13.37
N GLY A 75 -3.26 -0.17 -12.47
CA GLY A 75 -4.52 0.57 -12.56
C GLY A 75 -4.79 1.22 -13.92
N PRO A 76 -3.83 1.95 -14.53
CA PRO A 76 -4.03 2.57 -15.85
C PRO A 76 -4.25 1.61 -17.01
N LEU A 77 -3.90 0.32 -16.85
CA LEU A 77 -3.98 -0.69 -17.93
C LEU A 77 -5.22 -1.59 -17.84
N VAL A 78 -6.05 -1.40 -16.83
CA VAL A 78 -7.28 -2.19 -16.66
C VAL A 78 -8.52 -1.32 -16.80
N PRO A 79 -9.70 -1.90 -17.12
CA PRO A 79 -10.95 -1.16 -17.16
C PRO A 79 -11.27 -0.46 -15.83
N ALA A 80 -11.91 0.70 -15.89
CA ALA A 80 -12.30 1.48 -14.71
C ALA A 80 -13.07 0.64 -13.68
N LYS A 81 -13.98 -0.23 -14.14
CA LYS A 81 -14.76 -1.11 -13.25
C LYS A 81 -13.90 -2.13 -12.49
N VAL A 82 -12.77 -2.56 -13.06
CA VAL A 82 -11.82 -3.43 -12.37
C VAL A 82 -11.08 -2.66 -11.27
N ASN A 83 -10.69 -1.40 -11.51
CA ASN A 83 -10.14 -0.54 -10.46
C ASN A 83 -11.12 -0.36 -9.30
N GLU A 84 -12.38 -0.01 -9.62
CA GLU A 84 -13.45 0.16 -8.63
C GLU A 84 -13.60 -1.09 -7.76
N TRP A 85 -13.84 -2.26 -8.37
CA TRP A 85 -13.96 -3.52 -7.64
C TRP A 85 -12.72 -3.87 -6.83
N ASN A 86 -11.53 -3.60 -7.36
CA ASN A 86 -10.30 -3.89 -6.64
C ASN A 86 -10.19 -3.10 -5.34
N GLN A 87 -10.62 -1.84 -5.33
CA GLN A 87 -10.64 -1.02 -4.12
C GLN A 87 -11.77 -1.44 -3.17
N GLU A 88 -12.98 -1.63 -3.68
CA GLU A 88 -14.14 -2.06 -2.88
C GLU A 88 -13.87 -3.38 -2.15
N LEU A 89 -13.45 -4.42 -2.88
CA LEU A 89 -13.10 -5.72 -2.30
C LEU A 89 -11.91 -5.60 -1.33
N GLY A 90 -10.90 -4.80 -1.67
CA GLY A 90 -9.76 -4.56 -0.79
C GLY A 90 -10.20 -4.03 0.57
N LEU A 91 -11.02 -2.97 0.59
CA LEU A 91 -11.51 -2.35 1.81
C LEU A 91 -12.41 -3.29 2.63
N GLU A 92 -13.29 -4.06 1.96
CA GLU A 92 -14.13 -5.06 2.62
C GLU A 92 -13.27 -6.09 3.39
N HIS A 93 -12.25 -6.63 2.72
CA HIS A 93 -11.37 -7.62 3.31
C HIS A 93 -10.45 -7.04 4.39
N TYR A 94 -9.94 -5.82 4.22
CA TYR A 94 -9.18 -5.13 5.28
C TYR A 94 -10.04 -4.97 6.53
N LYS A 95 -11.25 -4.44 6.38
CA LYS A 95 -12.18 -4.27 7.50
C LYS A 95 -12.44 -5.58 8.24
N LYS A 96 -12.61 -6.68 7.50
CA LYS A 96 -12.85 -8.01 8.07
C LYS A 96 -11.63 -8.57 8.81
N LEU A 97 -10.43 -8.39 8.23
CA LEU A 97 -9.20 -9.01 8.74
C LEU A 97 -8.50 -8.17 9.82
N LEU A 98 -8.67 -6.85 9.78
CA LEU A 98 -7.98 -5.90 10.66
C LEU A 98 -8.90 -5.31 11.75
N GLY A 99 -9.83 -6.13 12.26
CA GLY A 99 -10.64 -5.75 13.42
C GLY A 99 -11.56 -4.53 13.20
N GLY A 100 -11.96 -4.25 11.96
CA GLY A 100 -12.77 -3.09 11.60
C GLY A 100 -11.96 -1.89 11.11
N SER A 101 -10.64 -1.92 11.23
CA SER A 101 -9.76 -0.85 10.74
C SER A 101 -9.74 -0.80 9.21
N ILE A 102 -9.77 0.41 8.67
CA ILE A 102 -9.69 0.69 7.23
C ILE A 102 -8.48 1.59 7.00
N PRO A 103 -7.59 1.24 6.05
CA PRO A 103 -6.45 2.09 5.73
C PRO A 103 -6.90 3.45 5.18
N LYS A 104 -6.29 4.52 5.66
CA LYS A 104 -6.53 5.88 5.19
C LYS A 104 -5.66 6.27 4.00
N ILE A 105 -4.50 5.63 3.89
CA ILE A 105 -3.51 5.89 2.86
C ILE A 105 -3.39 4.66 1.98
N ALA A 106 -3.27 4.87 0.67
CA ALA A 106 -3.04 3.80 -0.29
C ALA A 106 -1.71 3.96 -1.02
N LEU A 107 -1.04 2.83 -1.27
CA LEU A 107 0.05 2.76 -2.23
C LEU A 107 -0.53 2.58 -3.64
N VAL A 108 -0.05 3.37 -4.59
CA VAL A 108 -0.39 3.18 -6.00
C VAL A 108 0.36 1.97 -6.53
N ASN A 109 -0.38 0.92 -6.86
CA ASN A 109 0.20 -0.35 -7.32
C ASN A 109 1.13 -0.15 -8.52
N GLU A 110 2.30 -0.81 -8.48
CA GLU A 110 3.37 -0.72 -9.50
C GLU A 110 3.83 0.71 -9.78
N MET A 111 3.50 1.65 -8.89
CA MET A 111 3.75 3.09 -9.07
C MET A 111 3.23 3.63 -10.41
N ALA A 112 2.23 2.96 -10.97
CA ALA A 112 1.65 3.28 -12.26
C ALA A 112 0.51 4.29 -12.10
N TYR A 113 0.77 5.52 -12.47
CA TYR A 113 -0.15 6.63 -12.32
C TYR A 113 -0.80 7.06 -13.64
N SER A 114 -2.07 7.43 -13.55
CA SER A 114 -2.77 8.27 -14.52
C SER A 114 -3.84 9.08 -13.79
N GLY A 115 -4.24 10.22 -14.32
CA GLY A 115 -5.34 11.01 -13.75
C GLY A 115 -6.65 10.22 -13.62
N GLY A 116 -6.86 9.21 -14.45
CA GLY A 116 -8.08 8.38 -14.42
C GLY A 116 -8.18 7.44 -13.21
N ILE A 117 -7.07 7.13 -12.51
CA ILE A 117 -7.14 6.24 -11.34
C ILE A 117 -7.46 7.00 -10.04
N VAL A 118 -7.26 8.31 -10.00
CA VAL A 118 -7.41 9.12 -8.77
C VAL A 118 -8.84 9.03 -8.23
N GLU A 119 -9.84 9.08 -9.12
CA GLU A 119 -11.24 8.99 -8.73
C GLU A 119 -11.57 7.70 -7.97
N HIS A 120 -10.94 6.57 -8.34
CA HIS A 120 -11.18 5.27 -7.68
C HIS A 120 -10.69 5.27 -6.23
N TYR A 121 -9.55 5.92 -5.95
CA TYR A 121 -9.05 6.05 -4.59
C TYR A 121 -9.87 7.05 -3.77
N VAL A 122 -10.27 8.18 -4.37
CA VAL A 122 -11.14 9.17 -3.71
C VAL A 122 -12.50 8.55 -3.37
N ASN A 123 -13.13 7.86 -4.34
CA ASN A 123 -14.42 7.20 -4.14
C ASN A 123 -14.36 6.05 -3.12
N ALA A 124 -13.22 5.37 -3.03
CA ALA A 124 -12.96 4.37 -2.01
C ALA A 124 -12.77 4.97 -0.60
N GLY A 125 -12.59 6.30 -0.49
CA GLY A 125 -12.47 7.00 0.79
C GLY A 125 -11.04 7.10 1.33
N TYR A 126 -10.03 6.86 0.51
CA TYR A 126 -8.64 7.13 0.92
C TYR A 126 -8.39 8.63 1.08
N GLU A 127 -7.60 8.98 2.08
CA GLU A 127 -7.24 10.36 2.43
C GLU A 127 -5.88 10.77 1.85
N GLY A 128 -5.09 9.82 1.34
CA GLY A 128 -3.78 10.06 0.73
C GLY A 128 -3.28 8.91 -0.11
N LEU A 129 -2.34 9.21 -1.01
CA LEU A 129 -1.65 8.24 -1.85
C LEU A 129 -0.15 8.27 -1.59
N ILE A 130 0.49 7.12 -1.77
CA ILE A 130 1.95 7.00 -1.80
C ILE A 130 2.36 6.59 -3.22
N MET A 131 3.35 7.29 -3.75
CA MET A 131 4.00 6.98 -5.02
C MET A 131 5.52 7.15 -4.90
N GLU A 132 6.24 6.49 -5.78
CA GLU A 132 7.68 6.66 -5.92
C GLU A 132 8.01 7.96 -6.69
N TRP A 133 9.04 8.68 -6.23
CA TRP A 133 9.43 9.97 -6.78
C TRP A 133 10.29 9.89 -8.05
N ASN A 134 11.22 8.95 -8.12
CA ASN A 134 12.32 9.02 -9.09
C ASN A 134 11.85 8.86 -10.55
N ASN A 135 10.92 7.93 -10.81
CA ASN A 135 10.41 7.70 -12.16
C ASN A 135 9.60 8.89 -12.70
N PRO A 136 8.58 9.42 -12.00
CA PRO A 136 7.89 10.63 -12.42
C PRO A 136 8.85 11.82 -12.58
N ARG A 137 9.78 12.02 -11.65
CA ARG A 137 10.76 13.09 -11.69
C ARG A 137 11.66 13.00 -12.92
N SER A 138 12.04 11.82 -13.36
CA SER A 138 12.86 11.62 -14.56
C SER A 138 12.11 12.04 -15.84
N ALA A 139 10.80 11.86 -15.87
CA ALA A 139 9.94 12.30 -16.97
C ALA A 139 9.60 13.81 -16.90
N HIS A 140 9.79 14.43 -15.74
CA HIS A 140 9.48 15.83 -15.45
C HIS A 140 10.72 16.54 -14.90
N PRO A 141 11.74 16.81 -15.75
CA PRO A 141 12.99 17.44 -15.29
C PRO A 141 12.79 18.87 -14.77
N GLU A 142 11.67 19.51 -15.08
CA GLU A 142 11.28 20.83 -14.57
C GLU A 142 10.83 20.82 -13.09
N TRP A 143 10.53 19.65 -12.52
CA TRP A 143 10.13 19.57 -11.12
C TRP A 143 11.31 19.83 -10.20
N GLU A 144 11.11 20.64 -9.17
CA GLU A 144 12.11 20.91 -8.14
C GLU A 144 12.28 19.68 -7.24
N ASN A 145 13.52 19.30 -6.93
CA ASN A 145 13.83 18.12 -6.12
C ASN A 145 13.26 18.21 -4.70
N GLU A 146 13.11 19.43 -4.18
CA GLU A 146 12.57 19.71 -2.85
C GLU A 146 11.10 19.30 -2.72
N TRP A 147 10.35 19.23 -3.82
CA TRP A 147 8.93 18.85 -3.79
C TRP A 147 8.71 17.44 -3.23
N ARG A 148 9.66 16.55 -3.34
CA ARG A 148 9.58 15.20 -2.77
C ARG A 148 9.47 15.16 -1.24
N TYR A 149 9.88 16.21 -0.55
CA TYR A 149 9.84 16.31 0.91
C TYR A 149 8.53 16.88 1.44
N PHE A 150 7.64 17.29 0.57
CA PHE A 150 6.36 17.89 0.92
C PHE A 150 5.23 17.14 0.25
N PRO A 151 4.08 16.92 0.93
CA PRO A 151 2.90 16.37 0.30
C PRO A 151 2.47 17.23 -0.89
N GLN A 152 2.22 16.58 -2.01
CA GLN A 152 1.70 17.19 -3.22
C GLN A 152 0.20 16.86 -3.37
N LYS A 153 -0.42 17.24 -4.48
CA LYS A 153 -1.79 16.86 -4.82
C LYS A 153 -1.81 16.09 -6.12
N ALA A 154 -2.22 14.83 -6.06
CA ALA A 154 -2.59 14.09 -7.26
C ALA A 154 -3.94 14.61 -7.76
N LYS A 155 -4.04 14.92 -9.06
CA LYS A 155 -5.25 15.45 -9.68
C LYS A 155 -5.87 14.39 -10.60
N GLY A 156 -7.14 14.15 -10.41
CA GLY A 156 -7.95 13.27 -11.23
C GLY A 156 -8.42 13.93 -12.52
N LYS A 157 -8.96 13.10 -13.42
CA LYS A 157 -9.45 13.55 -14.74
C LYS A 157 -10.62 14.53 -14.62
N ASN A 158 -11.50 14.34 -13.64
CA ASN A 158 -12.70 15.15 -13.47
C ASN A 158 -12.49 16.28 -12.43
N GLY A 159 -11.23 16.49 -11.99
CA GLY A 159 -10.87 17.56 -11.07
C GLY A 159 -10.78 17.16 -9.60
N GLU A 160 -11.03 15.90 -9.27
CA GLU A 160 -10.80 15.35 -7.94
C GLU A 160 -9.33 15.54 -7.56
N THR A 161 -9.07 15.75 -6.29
CA THR A 161 -7.70 15.84 -5.78
C THR A 161 -7.56 15.00 -4.52
N ILE A 162 -6.39 14.38 -4.36
CA ILE A 162 -6.01 13.65 -3.18
C ILE A 162 -4.57 13.98 -2.80
N PRO A 163 -4.23 14.13 -1.51
CA PRO A 163 -2.85 14.28 -1.06
C PRO A 163 -1.96 13.16 -1.59
N LEU A 164 -0.76 13.51 -2.01
CA LEU A 164 0.25 12.58 -2.54
C LEU A 164 1.53 12.72 -1.74
N ILE A 165 2.00 11.61 -1.20
CA ILE A 165 3.25 11.47 -0.46
C ILE A 165 4.25 10.75 -1.37
N TRP A 166 5.43 11.32 -1.52
CA TRP A 166 6.49 10.71 -2.30
C TRP A 166 7.33 9.77 -1.45
N ALA A 167 7.57 8.56 -1.97
CA ALA A 167 8.54 7.62 -1.42
C ALA A 167 9.82 7.66 -2.24
N ASP A 168 10.96 7.55 -1.57
CA ASP A 168 12.27 7.45 -2.22
C ASP A 168 12.63 5.98 -2.42
N SER A 169 12.81 5.57 -3.68
CA SER A 169 13.16 4.19 -4.03
C SER A 169 14.66 3.90 -4.02
N ILE A 170 15.51 4.89 -3.69
CA ILE A 170 16.98 4.72 -3.69
C ILE A 170 17.40 3.57 -2.77
N ALA A 171 16.76 3.39 -1.63
CA ALA A 171 17.08 2.29 -0.73
C ALA A 171 16.85 0.93 -1.41
N PHE A 172 15.74 0.76 -2.13
CA PHE A 172 15.41 -0.46 -2.86
C PHE A 172 16.42 -0.74 -3.98
N GLN A 173 16.81 0.28 -4.75
CA GLN A 173 17.77 0.15 -5.86
C GLN A 173 19.18 -0.23 -5.40
N LYS A 174 19.56 0.06 -4.17
CA LYS A 174 20.89 -0.29 -3.62
C LYS A 174 21.03 -1.77 -3.23
N TYR A 175 19.94 -2.52 -3.17
CA TYR A 175 19.94 -3.93 -2.81
C TYR A 175 19.75 -4.86 -4.03
N GLN A 176 19.72 -4.33 -5.24
CA GLN A 176 19.82 -5.06 -6.49
C GLN A 176 21.26 -5.03 -6.99
#